data_7770ae0eb30e54a95d152ef669357617
#
_entry.id   7770ae0eb30e54a95d152ef669357617
#
_cell.length_a   1.000
_cell.length_b   1.000
_cell.length_c   1.000
_cell.angle_alpha   90.00
_cell.angle_beta   90.00
_cell.angle_gamma   90.00
#
_symmetry.space_group_name_H-M   'P 1'
#
loop_
_entity.id
_entity.type
_entity.pdbx_description
1 polymer ?
#
loop_
_entity_poly.entity_id
_entity_poly.type
_entity_poly.pdbx_seq_one_letter_code
_entity_poly.pdbx_strand_id
1 'polypeptide(L)'
;MVIVPPDRDDVELLERAEALLAPAGFGRFSFTTAEEHDRMIAFTSQMAHVVSNAYIKSPTAAQHKGFSAGSYKDMTRVAWLNPQMWAELFLENRDYLMRELDILSENLNAYRKALAEQDLPTLTQLLD
;
A
#
# COMPACT_ATOMS: atom_id res chain seq x y z
N MET A 1 -15.25 -0.61 -7.56
CA MET A 1 -15.15 -1.99 -7.04
C MET A 1 -14.22 -2.79 -7.94
N VAL A 2 -13.35 -3.63 -7.36
CA VAL A 2 -12.55 -4.61 -8.11
C VAL A 2 -13.25 -5.97 -8.00
N ILE A 3 -13.37 -6.67 -9.11
CA ILE A 3 -14.00 -8.00 -9.20
C ILE A 3 -13.00 -8.96 -9.84
N VAL A 4 -12.84 -10.11 -9.21
CA VAL A 4 -12.03 -11.23 -9.72
C VAL A 4 -12.99 -12.34 -10.12
N PRO A 5 -13.42 -12.40 -11.38
CA PRO A 5 -14.31 -13.46 -11.84
C PRO A 5 -13.56 -14.77 -12.05
N PRO A 6 -14.23 -15.91 -11.96
CA PRO A 6 -13.63 -17.21 -12.27
C PRO A 6 -13.21 -17.33 -13.74
N ASP A 7 -13.91 -16.65 -14.64
CA ASP A 7 -13.59 -16.53 -16.04
C ASP A 7 -13.79 -15.07 -16.49
N ARG A 8 -12.74 -14.47 -17.06
CA ARG A 8 -12.76 -13.08 -17.55
C ARG A 8 -13.43 -12.94 -18.91
N ASP A 9 -13.56 -14.04 -19.63
CA ASP A 9 -14.16 -14.04 -20.97
C ASP A 9 -15.68 -14.32 -20.93
N ASP A 10 -16.22 -14.66 -19.76
CA ASP A 10 -17.65 -14.83 -19.53
C ASP A 10 -18.35 -13.46 -19.40
N VAL A 11 -18.62 -12.85 -20.56
CA VAL A 11 -19.26 -11.51 -20.65
C VAL A 11 -20.61 -11.48 -19.94
N GLU A 12 -21.41 -12.54 -20.03
CA GLU A 12 -22.73 -12.61 -19.38
C GLU A 12 -22.58 -12.55 -17.84
N LEU A 13 -21.62 -13.28 -17.28
CA LEU A 13 -21.32 -13.23 -15.85
C LEU A 13 -20.89 -11.81 -15.41
N LEU A 14 -20.01 -11.16 -16.20
CA LEU A 14 -19.52 -9.82 -15.89
C LEU A 14 -20.65 -8.78 -15.91
N GLU A 15 -21.49 -8.80 -16.94
CA GLU A 15 -22.65 -7.91 -17.06
C GLU A 15 -23.65 -8.11 -15.92
N ARG A 16 -23.93 -9.36 -15.54
CA ARG A 16 -24.82 -9.68 -14.42
C ARG A 16 -24.26 -9.21 -13.08
N ALA A 17 -22.95 -9.39 -12.86
CA ALA A 17 -22.28 -8.92 -11.65
C ALA A 17 -22.35 -7.39 -11.55
N GLU A 18 -22.07 -6.68 -12.63
CA GLU A 18 -22.17 -5.22 -12.69
C GLU A 18 -23.61 -4.74 -12.45
N ALA A 19 -24.59 -5.32 -13.13
CA ALA A 19 -26.00 -4.96 -12.97
C ALA A 19 -26.49 -5.20 -11.54
N LEU A 20 -26.04 -6.25 -10.87
CA LEU A 20 -26.39 -6.56 -9.47
C LEU A 20 -25.78 -5.54 -8.49
N LEU A 21 -24.55 -5.10 -8.73
CA LEU A 21 -23.78 -4.28 -7.80
C LEU A 21 -23.91 -2.77 -8.06
N ALA A 22 -24.26 -2.36 -9.27
CA ALA A 22 -24.44 -0.94 -9.62
C ALA A 22 -25.44 -0.21 -8.70
N PRO A 23 -26.61 -0.79 -8.34
CA PRO A 23 -27.55 -0.14 -7.44
C PRO A 23 -27.01 0.12 -6.03
N ALA A 24 -25.93 -0.57 -5.62
CA ALA A 24 -25.25 -0.33 -4.35
C ALA A 24 -24.36 0.94 -4.35
N GLY A 25 -24.34 1.70 -5.45
CA GLY A 25 -23.64 2.98 -5.55
C GLY A 25 -22.18 2.89 -6.01
N PHE A 26 -21.74 1.74 -6.51
CA PHE A 26 -20.41 1.62 -7.10
C PHE A 26 -20.38 2.28 -8.49
N GLY A 27 -19.67 3.41 -8.62
CA GLY A 27 -19.59 4.17 -9.86
C GLY A 27 -18.62 3.62 -10.91
N ARG A 28 -17.76 2.64 -10.54
CA ARG A 28 -16.80 2.02 -11.45
C ARG A 28 -16.53 0.57 -11.05
N PHE A 29 -16.47 -0.29 -12.05
CA PHE A 29 -16.06 -1.69 -11.92
C PHE A 29 -14.75 -1.93 -12.67
N SER A 30 -13.85 -2.70 -12.07
CA SER A 30 -12.61 -3.16 -12.69
C SER A 30 -12.55 -4.67 -12.54
N PHE A 31 -12.42 -5.38 -13.64
CA PHE A 31 -12.30 -6.83 -13.67
C PHE A 31 -10.83 -7.20 -13.84
N THR A 32 -10.34 -8.10 -13.01
CA THR A 32 -8.94 -8.49 -12.99
C THR A 32 -8.76 -9.99 -12.67
N THR A 33 -7.54 -10.48 -12.69
CA THR A 33 -7.20 -11.82 -12.20
C THR A 33 -6.88 -11.78 -10.71
N ALA A 34 -6.94 -12.93 -10.03
CA ALA A 34 -6.52 -13.04 -8.64
C ALA A 34 -5.05 -12.62 -8.46
N GLU A 35 -4.19 -13.10 -9.35
CA GLU A 35 -2.76 -12.77 -9.33
C GLU A 35 -2.52 -11.24 -9.45
N GLU A 36 -3.18 -10.59 -10.40
CA GLU A 36 -3.02 -9.14 -10.58
C GLU A 36 -3.63 -8.35 -9.43
N HIS A 37 -4.79 -8.79 -8.92
CA HIS A 37 -5.38 -8.23 -7.71
C HIS A 37 -4.39 -8.26 -6.55
N ASP A 38 -3.84 -9.44 -6.25
CA ASP A 38 -2.96 -9.63 -5.08
C ASP A 38 -1.67 -8.82 -5.22
N ARG A 39 -1.08 -8.78 -6.42
CA ARG A 39 0.07 -7.92 -6.72
C ARG A 39 -0.23 -6.44 -6.48
N MET A 40 -1.37 -5.96 -6.94
CA MET A 40 -1.76 -4.55 -6.77
C MET A 40 -2.11 -4.22 -5.33
N ILE A 41 -2.78 -5.12 -4.61
CA ILE A 41 -3.13 -4.93 -3.19
C ILE A 41 -1.88 -4.94 -2.31
N ALA A 42 -0.85 -5.71 -2.63
CA ALA A 42 0.43 -5.67 -1.93
C ALA A 42 0.98 -4.23 -1.90
N PHE A 43 1.00 -3.55 -3.03
CA PHE A 43 1.48 -2.17 -3.14
C PHE A 43 0.50 -1.14 -2.59
N THR A 44 -0.75 -1.14 -3.07
CA THR A 44 -1.69 -0.04 -2.83
C THR A 44 -2.31 -0.05 -1.43
N SER A 45 -2.31 -1.21 -0.76
CA SER A 45 -2.92 -1.40 0.55
C SER A 45 -1.93 -1.93 1.58
N GLN A 46 -1.42 -3.15 1.40
CA GLN A 46 -0.65 -3.84 2.44
C GLN A 46 0.66 -3.12 2.77
N MET A 47 1.43 -2.71 1.76
CA MET A 47 2.67 -1.96 1.98
C MET A 47 2.40 -0.63 2.70
N ALA A 48 1.33 0.09 2.35
CA ALA A 48 0.97 1.33 3.02
C ALA A 48 0.74 1.13 4.53
N HIS A 49 0.09 0.03 4.91
CA HIS A 49 -0.12 -0.32 6.32
C HIS A 49 1.18 -0.69 7.03
N VAL A 50 2.06 -1.49 6.40
CA VAL A 50 3.37 -1.85 6.97
C VAL A 50 4.21 -0.59 7.19
N VAL A 51 4.31 0.28 6.19
CA VAL A 51 5.09 1.53 6.26
C VAL A 51 4.56 2.45 7.36
N SER A 52 3.25 2.68 7.39
CA SER A 52 2.61 3.52 8.40
C SER A 52 2.83 2.98 9.83
N ASN A 53 2.66 1.68 10.02
CA ASN A 53 2.88 1.02 11.30
C ASN A 53 4.36 1.04 11.70
N ALA A 54 5.29 0.82 10.78
CA ALA A 54 6.73 0.91 11.04
C ALA A 54 7.15 2.35 11.40
N TYR A 55 6.61 3.34 10.70
CA TYR A 55 6.91 4.76 10.90
C TYR A 55 6.60 5.23 12.33
N ILE A 56 5.44 4.86 12.88
CA ILE A 56 5.05 5.26 14.24
C ILE A 56 5.83 4.55 15.35
N LYS A 57 6.59 3.50 15.04
CA LYS A 57 7.44 2.79 16.02
C LYS A 57 8.73 3.53 16.34
N SER A 58 9.03 4.63 15.66
CA SER A 58 10.12 5.52 16.06
C SER A 58 9.89 6.05 17.48
N PRO A 59 10.89 6.04 18.38
CA PRO A 59 10.78 6.66 19.69
C PRO A 59 10.37 8.14 19.62
N THR A 60 10.75 8.84 18.55
CA THR A 60 10.38 10.24 18.29
C THR A 60 8.88 10.41 18.12
N ALA A 61 8.18 9.39 17.62
CA ALA A 61 6.73 9.47 17.45
C ALA A 61 5.98 9.74 18.77
N ALA A 62 6.50 9.31 19.91
CA ALA A 62 5.89 9.59 21.21
C ALA A 62 5.95 11.08 21.59
N GLN A 63 6.83 11.86 20.97
CA GLN A 63 7.11 13.26 21.30
C GLN A 63 6.57 14.24 20.25
N HIS A 64 5.74 13.78 19.31
CA HIS A 64 5.29 14.56 18.16
C HIS A 64 4.35 15.74 18.50
N LYS A 65 3.74 15.75 19.71
CA LYS A 65 2.73 16.77 20.07
C LYS A 65 3.31 18.17 20.02
N GLY A 66 2.64 19.03 19.26
CA GLY A 66 3.09 20.43 19.03
C GLY A 66 4.02 20.60 17.81
N PHE A 67 4.54 19.50 17.24
CA PHE A 67 5.41 19.54 16.06
C PHE A 67 4.79 18.90 14.81
N SER A 68 3.70 18.15 14.98
CA SER A 68 3.05 17.43 13.87
C SER A 68 2.05 18.29 13.12
N ALA A 69 2.03 18.13 11.80
CA ALA A 69 1.09 18.79 10.89
C ALA A 69 0.37 17.74 10.00
N GLY A 70 -0.22 18.16 8.89
CA GLY A 70 -1.00 17.33 7.99
C GLY A 70 -0.26 16.08 7.51
N SER A 71 0.99 16.23 7.08
CA SER A 71 1.80 15.10 6.58
C SER A 71 1.98 13.98 7.59
N TYR A 72 2.20 14.31 8.87
CA TYR A 72 2.27 13.30 9.92
C TYR A 72 0.93 12.57 10.08
N LYS A 73 -0.17 13.32 10.10
CA LYS A 73 -1.52 12.76 10.22
C LYS A 73 -1.84 11.81 9.05
N ASP A 74 -1.49 12.22 7.83
CA ASP A 74 -1.74 11.43 6.64
C ASP A 74 -0.91 10.14 6.64
N MET A 75 0.38 10.23 6.99
CA MET A 75 1.27 9.07 7.10
C MET A 75 0.88 8.08 8.19
N THR A 76 0.24 8.55 9.27
CA THR A 76 -0.10 7.69 10.42
C THR A 76 -1.56 7.24 10.47
N ARG A 77 -2.38 7.72 9.54
CA ARG A 77 -3.82 7.46 9.51
C ARG A 77 -4.17 5.96 9.49
N VAL A 78 -3.36 5.17 8.83
CA VAL A 78 -3.56 3.72 8.66
C VAL A 78 -2.62 2.87 9.53
N ALA A 79 -1.96 3.47 10.51
CA ALA A 79 -1.02 2.77 11.39
C ALA A 79 -1.69 1.88 12.45
N TRP A 80 -2.93 2.20 12.81
CA TRP A 80 -3.70 1.41 13.78
C TRP A 80 -4.36 0.22 13.08
N LEU A 81 -3.93 -0.98 13.45
CA LEU A 81 -4.30 -2.23 12.79
C LEU A 81 -4.89 -3.22 13.80
N ASN A 82 -5.77 -4.12 13.34
CA ASN A 82 -6.02 -5.37 14.05
C ASN A 82 -4.82 -6.31 13.81
N PRO A 83 -3.99 -6.62 14.81
CA PRO A 83 -2.73 -7.32 14.57
C PRO A 83 -2.90 -8.72 13.98
N GLN A 84 -3.89 -9.46 14.45
CA GLN A 84 -4.11 -10.84 14.01
C GLN A 84 -4.57 -10.87 12.55
N MET A 85 -5.62 -10.14 12.22
CA MET A 85 -6.16 -10.08 10.86
C MET A 85 -5.10 -9.65 9.83
N TRP A 86 -4.35 -8.58 10.13
CA TRP A 86 -3.35 -8.08 9.21
C TRP A 86 -2.14 -8.98 9.08
N ALA A 87 -1.73 -9.68 10.15
CA ALA A 87 -0.66 -10.66 10.07
C ALA A 87 -1.04 -11.84 9.14
N GLU A 88 -2.27 -12.34 9.22
CA GLU A 88 -2.80 -13.37 8.32
C GLU A 88 -2.80 -12.88 6.86
N LEU A 89 -3.37 -11.70 6.59
CA LEU A 89 -3.40 -11.11 5.24
C LEU A 89 -2.00 -10.87 4.64
N PHE A 90 -1.03 -10.46 5.46
CA PHE A 90 0.34 -10.26 5.00
C PHE A 90 1.02 -11.58 4.66
N LEU A 91 0.73 -12.66 5.42
CA LEU A 91 1.28 -13.99 5.13
C LEU A 91 0.63 -14.63 3.89
N GLU A 92 -0.66 -14.44 3.68
CA GLU A 92 -1.37 -14.94 2.51
C GLU A 92 -0.85 -14.32 1.20
N ASN A 93 -0.45 -13.04 1.24
CA ASN A 93 0.10 -12.31 0.09
C ASN A 93 1.60 -12.03 0.21
N ARG A 94 2.32 -12.91 0.92
CA ARG A 94 3.72 -12.71 1.35
C ARG A 94 4.66 -12.35 0.21
N ASP A 95 4.61 -13.07 -0.89
CA ASP A 95 5.63 -12.99 -1.93
C ASP A 95 5.55 -11.65 -2.68
N TYR A 96 4.36 -11.14 -2.95
CA TYR A 96 4.18 -9.81 -3.53
C TYR A 96 4.52 -8.71 -2.53
N LEU A 97 4.10 -8.85 -1.27
CA LEU A 97 4.40 -7.85 -0.24
C LEU A 97 5.91 -7.77 0.05
N MET A 98 6.61 -8.89 0.12
CA MET A 98 8.08 -8.93 0.29
C MET A 98 8.79 -8.19 -0.83
N ARG A 99 8.40 -8.45 -2.09
CA ARG A 99 8.97 -7.76 -3.24
C ARG A 99 8.83 -6.23 -3.15
N GLU A 100 7.66 -5.75 -2.78
CA GLU A 100 7.42 -4.31 -2.62
C GLU A 100 8.22 -3.72 -1.45
N LEU A 101 8.36 -4.45 -0.35
CA LEU A 101 9.18 -4.03 0.79
C LEU A 101 10.67 -4.00 0.46
N ASP A 102 11.16 -4.92 -0.36
CA ASP A 102 12.55 -4.93 -0.83
C ASP A 102 12.83 -3.67 -1.66
N ILE A 103 11.96 -3.37 -2.64
CA ILE A 103 12.06 -2.16 -3.46
C ILE A 103 12.04 -0.88 -2.59
N LEU A 104 11.12 -0.81 -1.64
CA LEU A 104 11.04 0.33 -0.73
C LEU A 104 12.32 0.47 0.11
N SER A 105 12.84 -0.65 0.62
CA SER A 105 14.06 -0.67 1.43
C SER A 105 15.28 -0.21 0.63
N GLU A 106 15.40 -0.62 -0.62
CA GLU A 106 16.45 -0.15 -1.54
C GLU A 106 16.34 1.38 -1.76
N ASN A 107 15.14 1.88 -2.02
CA ASN A 107 14.91 3.31 -2.19
C ASN A 107 15.26 4.10 -0.91
N LEU A 108 14.83 3.65 0.26
CA LEU A 108 15.18 4.27 1.54
C LEU A 108 16.70 4.25 1.80
N ASN A 109 17.38 3.18 1.44
CA ASN A 109 18.83 3.09 1.55
C ASN A 109 19.56 4.07 0.62
N ALA A 110 19.02 4.35 -0.58
CA ALA A 110 19.57 5.37 -1.46
C ALA A 110 19.52 6.76 -0.82
N TYR A 111 18.38 7.15 -0.24
CA TYR A 111 18.27 8.40 0.54
C TYR A 111 19.24 8.43 1.72
N ARG A 112 19.31 7.34 2.50
CA ARG A 112 20.20 7.25 3.66
C ARG A 112 21.66 7.41 3.26
N LYS A 113 22.08 6.81 2.14
CA LYS A 113 23.44 6.92 1.63
C LYS A 113 23.75 8.36 1.19
N ALA A 114 22.92 8.95 0.37
CA ALA A 114 23.11 10.32 -0.11
C ALA A 114 23.14 11.34 1.05
N LEU A 115 22.33 11.15 2.08
CA LEU A 115 22.36 11.96 3.30
C LEU A 115 23.67 11.79 4.08
N ALA A 116 24.16 10.54 4.24
CA ALA A 116 25.41 10.27 4.96
C ALA A 116 26.64 10.88 4.24
N GLU A 117 26.62 10.87 2.92
CA GLU A 117 27.68 11.41 2.07
C GLU A 117 27.52 12.93 1.82
N GLN A 118 26.43 13.55 2.28
CA GLN A 118 26.04 14.95 2.04
C GLN A 118 25.97 15.27 0.54
N ASP A 119 25.56 14.30 -0.27
CA ASP A 119 25.49 14.38 -1.74
C ASP A 119 24.20 15.07 -2.18
N LEU A 120 24.26 16.40 -2.29
CA LEU A 120 23.14 17.22 -2.73
C LEU A 120 22.66 16.89 -4.17
N PRO A 121 23.53 16.68 -5.17
CA PRO A 121 23.11 16.27 -6.49
C PRO A 121 22.28 14.99 -6.49
N THR A 122 22.75 13.94 -5.83
CA THR A 122 22.02 12.67 -5.73
C THR A 122 20.69 12.85 -4.98
N LEU A 123 20.66 13.60 -3.89
CA LEU A 123 19.39 13.90 -3.19
C LEU A 123 18.39 14.62 -4.08
N THR A 124 18.84 15.55 -4.90
CA THR A 124 17.96 16.25 -5.85
C THR A 124 17.36 15.28 -6.86
N GLN A 125 18.18 14.36 -7.40
CA GLN A 125 17.68 13.33 -8.33
C GLN A 125 16.68 12.37 -7.70
N LEU A 126 16.88 12.00 -6.43
CA LEU A 126 15.96 11.10 -5.73
C LEU A 126 14.60 11.74 -5.42
N LEU A 127 14.52 13.07 -5.46
CA LEU A 127 13.30 13.83 -5.19
C LEU A 127 12.54 14.23 -6.47
N ASP A 128 13.14 14.06 -7.65
CA ASP A 128 12.56 14.36 -8.97
C ASP A 128 11.75 13.20 -9.49
#